data_d83ac8ee3afcb8831a4560ab5d3cb637
#
_entry.id   d83ac8ee3afcb8831a4560ab5d3cb637
#
_cell.length_a   1.000
_cell.length_b   1.000
_cell.length_c   1.000
_cell.angle_alpha   90.00
_cell.angle_beta   90.00
_cell.angle_gamma   90.00
#
_symmetry.space_group_name_H-M   'P 1'
#
loop_
_entity.id
_entity.type
_entity.pdbx_description
1 polymer ?
#
loop_
_entity_poly.entity_id
_entity_poly.type
_entity_poly.pdbx_seq_one_letter_code
_entity_poly.pdbx_strand_id
1 'polypeptide(L)'
;DAQESRGLGDVYKRQVYQRDRDRILHSKAFRRMKDKTQVFVAPQGDHYRTRLTHTLEVSQIARTIAKALRLNEDLVEAIALGHDLGHTPFGHAGERALDAVNPDGFAHYKQSVRVAQILEKNGEGLNLTWEVRDGILNHRTSGNPSTLEGKVVRLSDKIAYIHHDMDDAQRAGIISEDDIPVTLRMLLGYTTRERLNTFVHDVIENSLEQDTIKMSAEIYEAMMDLRALMFQNVYENPAAHKEEEKVVKMLTELYEYYVEHPEAMSTEYRLSLIHI
;
A
#
# COMPACT_ATOMS: atom_id res chain seq x y z
N ASP A 1 6.70 9.80 41.37
CA ASP A 1 7.59 8.77 40.81
C ASP A 1 6.88 7.82 39.81
N ALA A 2 5.67 7.35 40.08
CA ALA A 2 4.90 6.51 39.11
C ALA A 2 4.34 7.31 37.92
N GLN A 3 4.21 8.62 38.07
CA GLN A 3 3.70 9.52 37.03
C GLN A 3 4.80 9.96 36.06
N GLU A 4 6.02 10.10 36.54
CA GLU A 4 7.21 10.35 35.70
C GLU A 4 7.59 9.11 34.86
N SER A 5 7.42 7.91 35.42
CA SER A 5 7.69 6.67 34.68
C SER A 5 6.69 6.41 33.55
N ARG A 6 5.43 6.90 33.64
CA ARG A 6 4.45 6.82 32.56
C ARG A 6 4.82 7.76 31.41
N GLY A 7 5.25 8.97 31.69
CA GLY A 7 5.70 9.93 30.68
C GLY A 7 6.94 9.44 29.89
N LEU A 8 7.91 8.86 30.60
CA LEU A 8 9.09 8.26 29.98
C LEU A 8 8.73 7.01 29.14
N GLY A 9 7.77 6.20 29.57
CA GLY A 9 7.30 5.05 28.82
C GLY A 9 6.68 5.42 27.46
N ASP A 10 5.92 6.50 27.40
CA ASP A 10 5.30 6.97 26.16
C ASP A 10 6.32 7.61 25.21
N VAL A 11 7.30 8.35 25.74
CA VAL A 11 8.42 8.89 24.96
C VAL A 11 9.28 7.74 24.39
N TYR A 12 9.54 6.69 25.16
CA TYR A 12 10.26 5.52 24.69
C TYR A 12 9.52 4.75 23.60
N LYS A 13 8.21 4.59 23.70
CA LYS A 13 7.37 3.95 22.67
C LYS A 13 7.38 4.74 21.36
N ARG A 14 7.29 6.05 21.42
CA ARG A 14 7.41 6.93 20.24
C ARG A 14 8.76 6.79 19.55
N GLN A 15 9.86 6.77 20.31
CA GLN A 15 11.19 6.55 19.75
C GLN A 15 11.36 5.20 19.06
N VAL A 16 10.67 4.16 19.50
CA VAL A 16 10.73 2.82 18.90
C VAL A 16 10.13 2.84 17.49
N TYR A 17 8.95 3.42 17.29
CA TYR A 17 8.30 3.51 15.99
C TYR A 17 9.04 4.46 15.02
N GLN A 18 9.64 5.53 15.52
CA GLN A 18 10.52 6.38 14.73
C GLN A 18 11.73 5.60 14.19
N ARG A 19 12.34 4.73 15.01
CA ARG A 19 13.40 3.83 14.55
C ARG A 19 12.94 2.87 13.48
N ASP A 20 11.73 2.32 13.61
CA ASP A 20 11.16 1.42 12.61
C ASP A 20 10.92 2.15 11.29
N ARG A 21 10.33 3.36 11.33
CA ARG A 21 10.23 4.24 10.17
C ARG A 21 11.58 4.48 9.49
N ASP A 22 12.59 4.88 10.26
CA ASP A 22 13.92 5.16 9.74
C ASP A 22 14.56 3.91 9.12
N ARG A 23 14.39 2.74 9.74
CA ARG A 23 14.86 1.45 9.19
C ARG A 23 14.22 1.13 7.85
N ILE A 24 12.89 1.39 7.72
CA ILE A 24 12.15 1.21 6.48
C ILE A 24 12.66 2.18 5.41
N LEU A 25 12.72 3.48 5.70
CA LEU A 25 13.17 4.52 4.77
C LEU A 25 14.57 4.25 4.21
N HIS A 26 15.48 3.72 5.03
CA HIS A 26 16.85 3.42 4.64
C HIS A 26 17.03 2.02 4.03
N SER A 27 15.97 1.22 3.93
CA SER A 27 16.02 -0.11 3.32
C SER A 27 16.21 -0.05 1.79
N LYS A 28 16.76 -1.11 1.22
CA LYS A 28 16.88 -1.25 -0.23
C LYS A 28 15.51 -1.43 -0.89
N ALA A 29 14.62 -2.18 -0.25
CA ALA A 29 13.27 -2.43 -0.74
C ALA A 29 12.47 -1.13 -0.88
N PHE A 30 12.56 -0.21 0.10
CA PHE A 30 11.89 1.09 0.02
C PHE A 30 12.38 1.91 -1.17
N ARG A 31 13.70 1.99 -1.38
CA ARG A 31 14.27 2.72 -2.53
C ARG A 31 13.88 2.14 -3.89
N ARG A 32 13.67 0.82 -3.97
CA ARG A 32 13.23 0.15 -5.19
C ARG A 32 11.78 0.46 -5.59
N MET A 33 10.95 0.91 -4.66
CA MET A 33 9.57 1.28 -4.96
C MET A 33 9.47 2.44 -5.96
N LYS A 34 10.53 3.25 -6.12
CA LYS A 34 10.59 4.31 -7.14
C LYS A 34 10.51 3.78 -8.58
N ASP A 35 10.98 2.55 -8.80
CA ASP A 35 11.06 1.91 -10.12
C ASP A 35 9.91 0.89 -10.34
N LYS A 36 8.96 0.78 -9.41
CA LYS A 36 7.77 -0.07 -9.51
C LYS A 36 6.56 0.77 -9.88
N THR A 37 5.86 0.38 -10.92
CA THR A 37 4.63 1.04 -11.38
C THR A 37 3.48 0.81 -10.41
N GLN A 38 2.53 1.75 -10.34
CA GLN A 38 1.32 1.63 -9.52
C GLN A 38 0.22 0.90 -10.31
N VAL A 39 -0.36 1.53 -11.29
CA VAL A 39 -1.50 1.00 -12.08
C VAL A 39 -1.10 0.71 -13.51
N PHE A 40 -0.47 1.68 -14.18
CA PHE A 40 -0.15 1.57 -15.60
C PHE A 40 1.21 0.91 -15.80
N VAL A 41 1.24 -0.17 -16.59
CA VAL A 41 2.45 -1.00 -16.82
C VAL A 41 3.53 -0.22 -17.59
N ALA A 42 3.14 0.60 -18.55
CA ALA A 42 4.04 1.37 -19.40
C ALA A 42 3.44 2.76 -19.70
N PRO A 43 3.30 3.64 -18.72
CA PRO A 43 2.75 4.97 -18.96
C PRO A 43 3.71 5.81 -19.81
N GLN A 44 3.15 6.61 -20.73
CA GLN A 44 3.94 7.60 -21.47
C GLN A 44 4.05 8.87 -20.62
N GLY A 45 5.28 9.24 -20.26
CA GLY A 45 5.58 10.45 -19.46
C GLY A 45 6.14 10.13 -18.07
N ASP A 46 6.53 11.19 -17.36
CA ASP A 46 7.21 11.13 -16.06
C ASP A 46 6.30 11.54 -14.88
N HIS A 47 5.03 11.83 -15.14
CA HIS A 47 4.07 12.31 -14.12
C HIS A 47 3.19 11.22 -13.51
N TYR A 48 3.35 9.96 -13.93
CA TYR A 48 2.59 8.85 -13.36
C TYR A 48 3.17 8.39 -12.02
N ARG A 49 2.27 7.93 -11.16
CA ARG A 49 2.64 7.47 -9.82
C ARG A 49 3.43 6.18 -9.83
N THR A 50 4.49 6.16 -9.05
CA THR A 50 5.22 4.95 -8.68
C THR A 50 4.72 4.42 -7.33
N ARG A 51 5.10 3.21 -6.96
CA ARG A 51 4.82 2.66 -5.63
C ARG A 51 5.36 3.55 -4.51
N LEU A 52 6.49 4.21 -4.73
CA LEU A 52 7.07 5.12 -3.75
C LEU A 52 6.17 6.34 -3.52
N THR A 53 5.69 6.99 -4.58
CA THR A 53 4.82 8.16 -4.44
C THR A 53 3.48 7.79 -3.84
N HIS A 54 2.88 6.66 -4.25
CA HIS A 54 1.67 6.12 -3.61
C HIS A 54 1.87 5.91 -2.10
N THR A 55 2.96 5.26 -1.69
CA THR A 55 3.27 5.00 -0.28
C THR A 55 3.38 6.30 0.54
N LEU A 56 3.98 7.35 -0.03
CA LEU A 56 4.05 8.67 0.63
C LEU A 56 2.67 9.33 0.76
N GLU A 57 1.82 9.20 -0.25
CA GLU A 57 0.45 9.72 -0.24
C GLU A 57 -0.42 8.97 0.77
N VAL A 58 -0.30 7.64 0.87
CA VAL A 58 -0.92 6.83 1.94
C VAL A 58 -0.49 7.33 3.32
N SER A 59 0.81 7.54 3.49
CA SER A 59 1.36 8.05 4.76
C SER A 59 0.81 9.44 5.11
N GLN A 60 0.68 10.32 4.14
CA GLN A 60 0.13 11.67 4.33
C GLN A 60 -1.35 11.62 4.77
N ILE A 61 -2.19 10.83 4.09
CA ILE A 61 -3.61 10.67 4.43
C ILE A 61 -3.74 10.04 5.83
N ALA A 62 -3.02 8.94 6.07
CA ALA A 62 -3.09 8.20 7.32
C ALA A 62 -2.65 9.04 8.53
N ARG A 63 -1.58 9.82 8.40
CA ARG A 63 -1.14 10.73 9.47
C ARG A 63 -2.12 11.87 9.72
N THR A 64 -2.79 12.38 8.69
CA THR A 64 -3.84 13.40 8.85
C THR A 64 -4.98 12.87 9.71
N ILE A 65 -5.47 11.64 9.42
CA ILE A 65 -6.51 10.98 10.20
C ILE A 65 -6.01 10.68 11.62
N ALA A 66 -4.82 10.09 11.76
CA ALA A 66 -4.25 9.73 13.05
C ALA A 66 -4.08 10.94 13.97
N LYS A 67 -3.63 12.06 13.43
CA LYS A 67 -3.49 13.32 14.18
C LYS A 67 -4.82 13.84 14.70
N ALA A 68 -5.87 13.83 13.86
CA ALA A 68 -7.21 14.25 14.27
C ALA A 68 -7.79 13.35 15.36
N LEU A 69 -7.54 12.03 15.28
CA LEU A 69 -7.98 11.03 16.24
C LEU A 69 -7.04 10.88 17.46
N ARG A 70 -5.96 11.67 17.55
CA ARG A 70 -4.93 11.62 18.61
C ARG A 70 -4.26 10.24 18.77
N LEU A 71 -4.14 9.51 17.66
CA LEU A 71 -3.40 8.25 17.56
C LEU A 71 -1.90 8.49 17.42
N ASN A 72 -1.12 7.41 17.45
CA ASN A 72 0.33 7.47 17.31
C ASN A 72 0.74 7.68 15.84
N GLU A 73 1.08 8.91 15.47
CA GLU A 73 1.49 9.27 14.11
C GLU A 73 2.76 8.53 13.64
N ASP A 74 3.71 8.26 14.54
CA ASP A 74 4.96 7.55 14.21
C ASP A 74 4.70 6.08 13.85
N LEU A 75 3.76 5.43 14.56
CA LEU A 75 3.33 4.06 14.23
C LEU A 75 2.60 4.02 12.89
N VAL A 76 1.69 4.95 12.66
CA VAL A 76 0.96 5.09 11.39
C VAL A 76 1.95 5.28 10.23
N GLU A 77 2.92 6.18 10.37
CA GLU A 77 3.92 6.45 9.34
C GLU A 77 4.77 5.22 9.04
N ALA A 78 5.26 4.52 10.09
CA ALA A 78 6.05 3.31 9.91
C ALA A 78 5.28 2.20 9.17
N ILE A 79 4.01 1.97 9.52
CA ILE A 79 3.16 0.99 8.83
C ILE A 79 2.93 1.41 7.37
N ALA A 80 2.56 2.69 7.15
CA ALA A 80 2.27 3.21 5.81
C ALA A 80 3.49 3.13 4.88
N LEU A 81 4.68 3.47 5.36
CA LEU A 81 5.91 3.36 4.57
C LEU A 81 6.32 1.91 4.29
N GLY A 82 5.92 0.98 5.16
CA GLY A 82 6.31 -0.43 5.06
C GLY A 82 5.34 -1.33 4.30
N HIS A 83 4.09 -0.90 4.08
CA HIS A 83 3.02 -1.80 3.63
C HIS A 83 3.30 -2.46 2.28
N ASP A 84 3.92 -1.76 1.35
CA ASP A 84 4.16 -2.17 -0.05
C ASP A 84 5.62 -2.58 -0.35
N LEU A 85 6.49 -2.77 0.66
CA LEU A 85 7.90 -3.14 0.47
C LEU A 85 8.08 -4.39 -0.40
N GLY A 86 7.22 -5.38 -0.23
CA GLY A 86 7.24 -6.67 -0.93
C GLY A 86 6.43 -6.70 -2.22
N HIS A 87 5.90 -5.58 -2.68
CA HIS A 87 5.13 -5.59 -3.92
C HIS A 87 6.00 -5.92 -5.13
N THR A 88 5.42 -6.66 -6.08
CA THR A 88 6.09 -7.07 -7.31
C THR A 88 6.28 -5.90 -8.29
N PRO A 89 7.22 -5.97 -9.24
CA PRO A 89 7.16 -5.17 -10.45
C PRO A 89 5.83 -5.38 -11.16
N PHE A 90 5.33 -4.36 -11.83
CA PHE A 90 4.07 -4.40 -12.60
C PHE A 90 2.81 -4.68 -11.77
N GLY A 91 2.82 -4.29 -10.50
CA GLY A 91 1.65 -4.30 -9.64
C GLY A 91 0.97 -5.67 -9.52
N HIS A 92 -0.34 -5.71 -9.62
CA HIS A 92 -1.12 -6.94 -9.47
C HIS A 92 -0.90 -7.96 -10.61
N ALA A 93 -0.50 -7.53 -11.80
CA ALA A 93 -0.14 -8.45 -12.88
C ALA A 93 1.08 -9.31 -12.49
N GLY A 94 2.10 -8.66 -11.92
CA GLY A 94 3.26 -9.36 -11.39
C GLY A 94 2.93 -10.26 -10.20
N GLU A 95 2.03 -9.82 -9.31
CA GLU A 95 1.57 -10.63 -8.18
C GLU A 95 0.87 -11.91 -8.66
N ARG A 96 -0.07 -11.80 -9.61
CA ARG A 96 -0.74 -12.97 -10.22
C ARG A 96 0.25 -13.92 -10.91
N ALA A 97 1.23 -13.38 -11.61
CA ALA A 97 2.25 -14.18 -12.27
C ALA A 97 3.05 -15.02 -11.27
N LEU A 98 3.54 -14.40 -10.20
CA LEU A 98 4.33 -15.10 -9.17
C LEU A 98 3.48 -16.06 -8.34
N ASP A 99 2.22 -15.71 -8.03
CA ASP A 99 1.30 -16.59 -7.32
C ASP A 99 0.99 -17.87 -8.10
N ALA A 100 0.92 -17.78 -9.41
CA ALA A 100 0.65 -18.93 -10.30
C ALA A 100 1.82 -19.91 -10.41
N VAL A 101 3.07 -19.43 -10.29
CA VAL A 101 4.26 -20.27 -10.51
C VAL A 101 4.99 -20.66 -9.22
N ASN A 102 4.77 -19.94 -8.13
CA ASN A 102 5.36 -20.27 -6.84
C ASN A 102 4.54 -21.36 -6.13
N PRO A 103 5.12 -22.51 -5.78
CA PRO A 103 4.41 -23.61 -5.11
C PRO A 103 3.73 -23.20 -3.78
N ASP A 104 4.31 -22.23 -3.07
CA ASP A 104 3.76 -21.73 -1.80
C ASP A 104 2.80 -20.54 -1.99
N GLY A 105 2.52 -20.18 -3.25
CA GLY A 105 1.76 -18.98 -3.60
C GLY A 105 2.54 -17.69 -3.34
N PHE A 106 1.98 -16.57 -3.74
CA PHE A 106 2.59 -15.26 -3.54
C PHE A 106 1.53 -14.23 -3.13
N ALA A 107 1.85 -13.41 -2.13
CA ALA A 107 1.04 -12.27 -1.75
C ALA A 107 1.94 -11.12 -1.26
N HIS A 108 1.77 -9.92 -1.85
CA HIS A 108 2.62 -8.76 -1.55
C HIS A 108 2.71 -8.42 -0.06
N TYR A 109 1.59 -8.50 0.68
CA TYR A 109 1.56 -8.19 2.11
C TYR A 109 2.37 -9.19 2.96
N LYS A 110 2.37 -10.48 2.60
CA LYS A 110 3.24 -11.49 3.21
C LYS A 110 4.70 -11.24 2.84
N GLN A 111 4.95 -10.94 1.58
CA GLN A 111 6.28 -10.63 1.09
C GLN A 111 6.83 -9.33 1.69
N SER A 112 6.01 -8.31 1.97
CA SER A 112 6.42 -7.10 2.67
C SER A 112 6.97 -7.41 4.06
N VAL A 113 6.28 -8.25 4.81
CA VAL A 113 6.76 -8.71 6.12
C VAL A 113 8.02 -9.56 5.98
N ARG A 114 8.08 -10.47 5.00
CA ARG A 114 9.27 -11.31 4.75
C ARG A 114 10.49 -10.46 4.38
N VAL A 115 10.32 -9.46 3.50
CA VAL A 115 11.38 -8.50 3.16
C VAL A 115 11.89 -7.79 4.41
N ALA A 116 10.98 -7.27 5.23
CA ALA A 116 11.33 -6.54 6.45
C ALA A 116 11.97 -7.43 7.53
N GLN A 117 11.54 -8.67 7.68
CA GLN A 117 12.00 -9.56 8.75
C GLN A 117 13.24 -10.37 8.39
N ILE A 118 13.42 -10.73 7.11
CA ILE A 118 14.40 -11.73 6.69
C ILE A 118 15.35 -11.19 5.64
N LEU A 119 14.84 -10.57 4.54
CA LEU A 119 15.67 -10.35 3.35
C LEU A 119 16.55 -9.09 3.44
N GLU A 120 16.10 -8.05 4.11
CA GLU A 120 16.89 -6.83 4.27
C GLU A 120 18.14 -7.06 5.12
N LYS A 121 19.13 -6.20 4.96
CA LYS A 121 20.44 -6.25 5.68
C LYS A 121 21.14 -7.61 5.56
N ASN A 122 21.16 -8.15 4.35
CA ASN A 122 21.84 -9.42 4.03
C ASN A 122 21.34 -10.61 4.87
N GLY A 123 20.05 -10.67 5.16
CA GLY A 123 19.43 -11.77 5.89
C GLY A 123 19.16 -11.52 7.38
N GLU A 124 19.55 -10.35 7.91
CA GLU A 124 19.33 -9.99 9.32
C GLU A 124 17.93 -9.37 9.56
N GLY A 125 17.32 -8.84 8.50
CA GLY A 125 16.05 -8.10 8.58
C GLY A 125 16.18 -6.72 9.23
N LEU A 126 15.06 -6.00 9.27
CA LEU A 126 14.99 -4.64 9.82
C LEU A 126 14.73 -4.61 11.32
N ASN A 127 14.38 -5.73 11.94
CA ASN A 127 14.02 -5.82 13.37
C ASN A 127 12.92 -4.80 13.75
N LEU A 128 11.79 -4.84 13.01
CA LEU A 128 10.63 -3.99 13.27
C LEU A 128 9.81 -4.51 14.45
N THR A 129 9.11 -3.60 15.12
CA THR A 129 8.16 -3.94 16.20
C THR A 129 7.03 -4.82 15.68
N TRP A 130 6.35 -5.48 16.60
CA TRP A 130 5.22 -6.34 16.27
C TRP A 130 4.07 -5.54 15.66
N GLU A 131 3.77 -4.36 16.21
CA GLU A 131 2.67 -3.49 15.77
C GLU A 131 2.86 -3.02 14.33
N VAL A 132 4.09 -2.68 13.95
CA VAL A 132 4.41 -2.30 12.56
C VAL A 132 4.25 -3.51 11.63
N ARG A 133 4.74 -4.68 12.02
CA ARG A 133 4.61 -5.91 11.21
C ARG A 133 3.16 -6.36 11.07
N ASP A 134 2.37 -6.28 12.16
CA ASP A 134 0.93 -6.59 12.12
C ASP A 134 0.19 -5.65 11.18
N GLY A 135 0.47 -4.35 11.26
CA GLY A 135 -0.11 -3.35 10.36
C GLY A 135 0.25 -3.61 8.89
N ILE A 136 1.51 -3.91 8.59
CA ILE A 136 1.97 -4.28 7.24
C ILE A 136 1.27 -5.56 6.75
N LEU A 137 1.19 -6.59 7.57
CA LEU A 137 0.58 -7.87 7.18
C LEU A 137 -0.92 -7.75 6.89
N ASN A 138 -1.60 -6.89 7.63
CA ASN A 138 -3.06 -6.80 7.64
C ASN A 138 -3.62 -5.55 6.93
N HIS A 139 -2.81 -4.79 6.15
CA HIS A 139 -3.27 -3.57 5.46
C HIS A 139 -4.31 -3.84 4.36
N ARG A 140 -4.31 -5.04 3.76
CA ARG A 140 -5.26 -5.41 2.69
C ARG A 140 -6.72 -5.29 3.11
N THR A 141 -7.64 -5.17 2.15
CA THR A 141 -9.07 -5.01 2.40
C THR A 141 -9.68 -6.09 3.31
N SER A 142 -9.25 -7.34 3.17
CA SER A 142 -9.72 -8.47 4.00
C SER A 142 -8.93 -8.66 5.30
N GLY A 143 -7.89 -7.86 5.53
CA GLY A 143 -7.11 -7.89 6.75
C GLY A 143 -7.79 -7.18 7.91
N ASN A 144 -7.36 -7.49 9.13
CA ASN A 144 -7.86 -6.87 10.35
C ASN A 144 -6.67 -6.54 11.27
N PRO A 145 -6.04 -5.36 11.09
CA PRO A 145 -4.96 -4.93 11.96
C PRO A 145 -5.41 -4.85 13.42
N SER A 146 -4.52 -5.24 14.33
CA SER A 146 -4.83 -5.27 15.78
C SER A 146 -4.85 -3.88 16.42
N THR A 147 -4.11 -2.91 15.83
CA THR A 147 -4.04 -1.52 16.32
C THR A 147 -4.98 -0.61 15.55
N LEU A 148 -5.42 0.48 16.17
CA LEU A 148 -6.21 1.51 15.50
C LEU A 148 -5.40 2.18 14.39
N GLU A 149 -4.11 2.39 14.61
CA GLU A 149 -3.17 2.93 13.64
C GLU A 149 -3.09 2.06 12.38
N GLY A 150 -2.99 0.75 12.53
CA GLY A 150 -3.03 -0.18 11.40
C GLY A 150 -4.36 -0.13 10.64
N LYS A 151 -5.48 0.02 11.34
CA LYS A 151 -6.80 0.21 10.73
C LYS A 151 -6.90 1.53 9.96
N VAL A 152 -6.30 2.60 10.48
CA VAL A 152 -6.18 3.89 9.76
C VAL A 152 -5.41 3.70 8.47
N VAL A 153 -4.24 3.05 8.49
CA VAL A 153 -3.44 2.81 7.29
C VAL A 153 -4.22 1.98 6.27
N ARG A 154 -4.92 0.93 6.69
CA ARG A 154 -5.75 0.09 5.81
C ARG A 154 -6.83 0.88 5.05
N LEU A 155 -7.51 1.84 5.72
CA LEU A 155 -8.48 2.71 5.06
C LEU A 155 -7.80 3.76 4.19
N SER A 156 -6.69 4.33 4.66
CA SER A 156 -5.94 5.34 3.92
C SER A 156 -5.35 4.82 2.63
N ASP A 157 -4.85 3.58 2.62
CA ASP A 157 -4.40 2.90 1.42
C ASP A 157 -5.54 2.77 0.39
N LYS A 158 -6.74 2.36 0.84
CA LYS A 158 -7.93 2.27 -0.02
C LYS A 158 -8.35 3.63 -0.58
N ILE A 159 -8.38 4.67 0.25
CA ILE A 159 -8.70 6.04 -0.18
C ILE A 159 -7.65 6.52 -1.19
N ALA A 160 -6.37 6.30 -0.88
CA ALA A 160 -5.26 6.72 -1.71
C ALA A 160 -5.35 6.11 -3.11
N TYR A 161 -5.44 4.77 -3.22
CA TYR A 161 -5.40 4.15 -4.55
C TYR A 161 -6.61 4.56 -5.40
N ILE A 162 -7.84 4.65 -4.84
CA ILE A 162 -9.02 5.10 -5.59
C ILE A 162 -8.83 6.54 -6.09
N HIS A 163 -8.32 7.42 -5.22
CA HIS A 163 -8.08 8.82 -5.55
C HIS A 163 -7.01 8.98 -6.63
N HIS A 164 -5.90 8.29 -6.48
CA HIS A 164 -4.72 8.45 -7.33
C HIS A 164 -4.87 7.78 -8.67
N ASP A 165 -5.42 6.58 -8.69
CA ASP A 165 -5.67 5.83 -9.92
C ASP A 165 -6.69 6.54 -10.80
N MET A 166 -7.66 7.22 -10.18
CA MET A 166 -8.61 8.07 -10.90
C MET A 166 -7.91 9.31 -11.52
N ASP A 167 -7.07 10.00 -10.77
CA ASP A 167 -6.32 11.15 -11.28
C ASP A 167 -5.39 10.74 -12.44
N ASP A 168 -4.71 9.62 -12.31
CA ASP A 168 -3.86 9.07 -13.38
C ASP A 168 -4.67 8.61 -14.60
N ALA A 169 -5.84 8.00 -14.40
CA ALA A 169 -6.74 7.60 -15.48
C ALA A 169 -7.34 8.82 -16.22
N GLN A 170 -7.66 9.88 -15.50
CA GLN A 170 -8.11 11.14 -16.10
C GLN A 170 -7.00 11.79 -16.94
N ARG A 171 -5.75 11.83 -16.45
CA ARG A 171 -4.60 12.32 -17.19
C ARG A 171 -4.32 11.49 -18.44
N ALA A 172 -4.56 10.18 -18.38
CA ALA A 172 -4.44 9.29 -19.53
C ALA A 172 -5.61 9.43 -20.53
N GLY A 173 -6.64 10.21 -20.21
CA GLY A 173 -7.85 10.35 -21.03
C GLY A 173 -8.72 9.10 -21.12
N ILE A 174 -8.56 8.18 -20.18
CA ILE A 174 -9.31 6.92 -20.09
C ILE A 174 -10.68 7.15 -19.46
N ILE A 175 -10.77 8.05 -18.47
CA ILE A 175 -11.98 8.42 -17.77
C ILE A 175 -12.02 9.96 -17.62
N SER A 176 -13.22 10.52 -17.59
CA SER A 176 -13.47 11.94 -17.32
C SER A 176 -14.35 12.13 -16.09
N GLU A 177 -14.48 13.35 -15.57
CA GLU A 177 -15.41 13.64 -14.48
C GLU A 177 -16.87 13.35 -14.86
N ASP A 178 -17.22 13.46 -16.14
CA ASP A 178 -18.58 13.21 -16.62
C ASP A 178 -18.94 11.71 -16.66
N ASP A 179 -17.96 10.84 -16.63
CA ASP A 179 -18.18 9.38 -16.54
C ASP A 179 -18.56 8.95 -15.12
N ILE A 180 -18.32 9.81 -14.12
CA ILE A 180 -18.71 9.56 -12.73
C ILE A 180 -20.20 9.87 -12.57
N PRO A 181 -21.03 8.91 -12.12
CA PRO A 181 -22.45 9.13 -11.88
C PRO A 181 -22.73 10.40 -11.06
N VAL A 182 -23.71 11.18 -11.48
CA VAL A 182 -24.04 12.47 -10.81
C VAL A 182 -24.35 12.27 -9.31
N THR A 183 -24.96 11.15 -8.95
CA THR A 183 -25.26 10.79 -7.56
C THR A 183 -24.00 10.65 -6.71
N LEU A 184 -22.95 10.03 -7.25
CA LEU A 184 -21.65 9.92 -6.58
C LEU A 184 -20.95 11.28 -6.49
N ARG A 185 -21.02 12.10 -7.55
CA ARG A 185 -20.45 13.46 -7.52
C ARG A 185 -21.15 14.36 -6.50
N MET A 186 -22.47 14.27 -6.38
CA MET A 186 -23.24 15.03 -5.37
C MET A 186 -22.86 14.63 -3.93
N LEU A 187 -22.63 13.35 -3.69
CA LEU A 187 -22.32 12.82 -2.36
C LEU A 187 -20.85 13.02 -1.98
N LEU A 188 -19.93 12.70 -2.91
CA LEU A 188 -18.50 12.65 -2.63
C LEU A 188 -17.77 13.96 -2.98
N GLY A 189 -18.30 14.75 -3.90
CA GLY A 189 -17.69 15.97 -4.44
C GLY A 189 -17.44 15.91 -5.95
N TYR A 190 -17.34 17.07 -6.56
CA TYR A 190 -17.21 17.26 -8.01
C TYR A 190 -15.76 17.30 -8.49
N THR A 191 -14.82 17.33 -7.57
CA THR A 191 -13.39 17.33 -7.87
C THR A 191 -12.68 16.26 -7.07
N THR A 192 -11.53 15.82 -7.57
CA THR A 192 -10.65 14.84 -6.88
C THR A 192 -10.31 15.32 -5.46
N ARG A 193 -10.05 16.62 -5.29
CA ARG A 193 -9.77 17.22 -3.99
C ARG A 193 -10.96 17.16 -3.03
N GLU A 194 -12.16 17.46 -3.50
CA GLU A 194 -13.38 17.39 -2.67
C GLU A 194 -13.65 15.97 -2.22
N ARG A 195 -13.54 14.99 -3.12
CA ARG A 195 -13.70 13.56 -2.80
C ARG A 195 -12.73 13.10 -1.72
N LEU A 196 -11.44 13.48 -1.84
CA LEU A 196 -10.46 13.15 -0.81
C LEU A 196 -10.84 13.73 0.54
N ASN A 197 -11.24 15.00 0.56
CA ASN A 197 -11.69 15.66 1.80
C ASN A 197 -12.90 14.95 2.40
N THR A 198 -13.91 14.60 1.59
CA THR A 198 -15.09 13.85 2.05
C THR A 198 -14.69 12.53 2.71
N PHE A 199 -13.84 11.73 2.08
CA PHE A 199 -13.39 10.46 2.66
C PHE A 199 -12.63 10.66 3.99
N VAL A 200 -11.69 11.60 4.04
CA VAL A 200 -10.88 11.84 5.24
C VAL A 200 -11.75 12.36 6.40
N HIS A 201 -12.63 13.32 6.14
CA HIS A 201 -13.53 13.87 7.16
C HIS A 201 -14.51 12.81 7.68
N ASP A 202 -15.11 12.02 6.77
CA ASP A 202 -16.05 10.96 7.16
C ASP A 202 -15.39 9.91 8.06
N VAL A 203 -14.15 9.49 7.75
CA VAL A 203 -13.39 8.58 8.63
C VAL A 203 -13.15 9.20 10.01
N ILE A 204 -12.76 10.46 10.06
CA ILE A 204 -12.48 11.15 11.33
C ILE A 204 -13.75 11.25 12.17
N GLU A 205 -14.84 11.76 11.60
CA GLU A 205 -16.11 11.98 12.30
C GLU A 205 -16.70 10.68 12.85
N ASN A 206 -16.65 9.59 12.06
CA ASN A 206 -17.20 8.31 12.46
C ASN A 206 -16.30 7.48 13.38
N SER A 207 -15.03 7.86 13.52
CA SER A 207 -14.05 7.16 14.37
C SER A 207 -13.69 7.92 15.64
N LEU A 208 -14.11 9.20 15.77
CA LEU A 208 -13.79 10.01 16.93
C LEU A 208 -14.38 9.39 18.19
N GLU A 209 -13.53 9.22 19.23
CA GLU A 209 -13.92 8.60 20.53
C GLU A 209 -14.49 7.17 20.41
N GLN A 210 -14.15 6.45 19.32
CA GLN A 210 -14.54 5.05 19.11
C GLN A 210 -13.34 4.10 19.22
N ASP A 211 -13.61 2.84 19.63
CA ASP A 211 -12.60 1.78 19.64
C ASP A 211 -12.39 1.11 18.28
N THR A 212 -12.82 1.78 17.22
CA THR A 212 -12.70 1.28 15.85
C THR A 212 -12.51 2.42 14.85
N ILE A 213 -11.91 2.12 13.71
CA ILE A 213 -11.76 3.04 12.59
C ILE A 213 -12.73 2.62 11.48
N LYS A 214 -13.63 3.50 11.10
CA LYS A 214 -14.68 3.24 10.12
C LYS A 214 -15.09 4.49 9.34
N MET A 215 -15.71 4.27 8.20
CA MET A 215 -16.50 5.25 7.47
C MET A 215 -17.98 5.06 7.78
N SER A 216 -18.82 6.06 7.51
CA SER A 216 -20.28 5.88 7.42
C SER A 216 -20.62 4.84 6.33
N ALA A 217 -21.73 4.15 6.46
CA ALA A 217 -22.15 3.17 5.47
C ALA A 217 -22.34 3.82 4.10
N GLU A 218 -22.96 4.99 4.05
CA GLU A 218 -23.24 5.73 2.82
C GLU A 218 -21.96 6.10 2.05
N ILE A 219 -20.96 6.70 2.72
CA ILE A 219 -19.70 7.08 2.10
C ILE A 219 -18.86 5.85 1.72
N TYR A 220 -18.91 4.79 2.54
CA TYR A 220 -18.22 3.55 2.22
C TYR A 220 -18.79 2.88 0.96
N GLU A 221 -20.11 2.80 0.83
CA GLU A 221 -20.80 2.25 -0.37
C GLU A 221 -20.44 3.09 -1.59
N ALA A 222 -20.54 4.42 -1.51
CA ALA A 222 -20.17 5.32 -2.60
C ALA A 222 -18.70 5.18 -3.02
N MET A 223 -17.79 4.98 -2.06
CA MET A 223 -16.38 4.68 -2.33
C MET A 223 -16.22 3.35 -3.07
N MET A 224 -16.99 2.33 -2.71
CA MET A 224 -16.96 1.03 -3.38
C MET A 224 -17.57 1.08 -4.79
N ASP A 225 -18.59 1.89 -5.01
CA ASP A 225 -19.16 2.13 -6.34
C ASP A 225 -18.16 2.86 -7.25
N LEU A 226 -17.45 3.86 -6.70
CA LEU A 226 -16.37 4.54 -7.41
C LEU A 226 -15.24 3.57 -7.77
N ARG A 227 -14.89 2.68 -6.86
CA ARG A 227 -13.92 1.61 -7.12
C ARG A 227 -14.39 0.66 -8.22
N ALA A 228 -15.66 0.27 -8.23
CA ALA A 228 -16.24 -0.58 -9.27
C ALA A 228 -16.18 0.08 -10.64
N LEU A 229 -16.49 1.38 -10.71
CA LEU A 229 -16.33 2.19 -11.93
C LEU A 229 -14.88 2.17 -12.45
N MET A 230 -13.91 2.31 -11.57
CA MET A 230 -12.49 2.24 -11.91
C MET A 230 -12.12 0.84 -12.45
N PHE A 231 -12.63 -0.23 -11.84
CA PHE A 231 -12.39 -1.58 -12.31
C PHE A 231 -12.88 -1.77 -13.76
N GLN A 232 -14.08 -1.36 -14.06
CA GLN A 232 -14.68 -1.52 -15.38
C GLN A 232 -13.97 -0.70 -16.47
N ASN A 233 -13.63 0.55 -16.17
CA ASN A 233 -13.13 1.47 -17.20
C ASN A 233 -11.59 1.48 -17.32
N VAL A 234 -10.87 1.19 -16.24
CA VAL A 234 -9.41 1.31 -16.20
C VAL A 234 -8.73 -0.05 -16.19
N TYR A 235 -9.08 -0.91 -15.23
CA TYR A 235 -8.35 -2.16 -15.03
C TYR A 235 -8.79 -3.28 -15.99
N GLU A 236 -10.05 -3.30 -16.45
CA GLU A 236 -10.57 -4.28 -17.43
C GLU A 236 -10.45 -3.79 -18.89
N ASN A 237 -9.69 -2.73 -19.14
CA ASN A 237 -9.49 -2.23 -20.50
C ASN A 237 -8.68 -3.26 -21.34
N PRO A 238 -9.15 -3.63 -22.56
CA PRO A 238 -8.46 -4.59 -23.43
C PRO A 238 -7.01 -4.25 -23.75
N ALA A 239 -6.67 -2.95 -23.82
CA ALA A 239 -5.29 -2.52 -24.03
C ALA A 239 -4.39 -2.83 -22.81
N ALA A 240 -4.93 -2.70 -21.57
CA ALA A 240 -4.23 -3.06 -20.37
C ALA A 240 -4.00 -4.57 -20.27
N HIS A 241 -4.99 -5.39 -20.63
CA HIS A 241 -4.87 -6.85 -20.63
C HIS A 241 -3.75 -7.38 -21.52
N LYS A 242 -3.58 -6.80 -22.72
CA LYS A 242 -2.54 -7.23 -23.64
C LYS A 242 -1.12 -6.98 -23.09
N GLU A 243 -0.93 -5.89 -22.37
CA GLU A 243 0.35 -5.61 -21.69
C GLU A 243 0.53 -6.51 -20.46
N GLU A 244 -0.53 -6.81 -19.72
CA GLU A 244 -0.50 -7.74 -18.60
C GLU A 244 -0.10 -9.17 -19.02
N GLU A 245 -0.62 -9.68 -20.14
CA GLU A 245 -0.23 -11.00 -20.66
C GLU A 245 1.28 -11.09 -20.93
N LYS A 246 1.88 -10.02 -21.48
CA LYS A 246 3.33 -9.97 -21.68
C LYS A 246 4.11 -9.98 -20.38
N VAL A 247 3.61 -9.24 -19.38
CA VAL A 247 4.19 -9.19 -18.04
C VAL A 247 4.14 -10.55 -17.38
N VAL A 248 2.98 -11.21 -17.40
CA VAL A 248 2.80 -12.55 -16.82
C VAL A 248 3.77 -13.52 -17.45
N LYS A 249 3.83 -13.57 -18.79
CA LYS A 249 4.75 -14.46 -19.52
C LYS A 249 6.21 -14.19 -19.13
N MET A 250 6.64 -12.92 -19.18
CA MET A 250 8.01 -12.54 -18.88
C MET A 250 8.42 -12.90 -17.45
N LEU A 251 7.56 -12.63 -16.46
CA LEU A 251 7.87 -12.92 -15.06
C LEU A 251 7.85 -14.42 -14.77
N THR A 252 6.96 -15.18 -15.41
CA THR A 252 6.94 -16.64 -15.33
C THR A 252 8.24 -17.22 -15.85
N GLU A 253 8.65 -16.87 -17.08
CA GLU A 253 9.90 -17.35 -17.70
C GLU A 253 11.13 -16.95 -16.86
N LEU A 254 11.14 -15.73 -16.29
CA LEU A 254 12.23 -15.26 -15.45
C LEU A 254 12.30 -16.02 -14.12
N TYR A 255 11.16 -16.31 -13.50
CA TYR A 255 11.06 -17.06 -12.26
C TYR A 255 11.58 -18.51 -12.48
N GLU A 256 11.06 -19.21 -13.49
CA GLU A 256 11.47 -20.57 -13.85
C GLU A 256 12.97 -20.63 -14.15
N TYR A 257 13.49 -19.67 -14.92
CA TYR A 257 14.93 -19.58 -15.22
C TYR A 257 15.78 -19.48 -13.95
N TYR A 258 15.42 -18.63 -12.99
CA TYR A 258 16.19 -18.47 -11.76
C TYR A 258 16.01 -19.64 -10.77
N VAL A 259 14.90 -20.35 -10.83
CA VAL A 259 14.72 -21.61 -10.06
C VAL A 259 15.63 -22.70 -10.61
N GLU A 260 15.75 -22.80 -11.94
CA GLU A 260 16.65 -23.77 -12.60
C GLU A 260 18.14 -23.35 -12.52
N HIS A 261 18.42 -22.06 -12.50
CA HIS A 261 19.76 -21.47 -12.54
C HIS A 261 20.02 -20.49 -11.37
N PRO A 262 19.98 -20.94 -10.12
CA PRO A 262 20.18 -20.06 -8.95
C PRO A 262 21.56 -19.39 -8.93
N GLU A 263 22.56 -19.99 -9.60
CA GLU A 263 23.90 -19.42 -9.76
C GLU A 263 23.92 -18.15 -10.61
N ALA A 264 22.94 -17.95 -11.49
CA ALA A 264 22.81 -16.74 -12.31
C ALA A 264 22.38 -15.52 -11.48
N MET A 265 21.80 -15.73 -10.28
CA MET A 265 21.49 -14.64 -9.36
C MET A 265 22.74 -14.19 -8.62
N SER A 266 22.83 -12.85 -8.37
CA SER A 266 23.86 -12.34 -7.47
C SER A 266 23.71 -12.91 -6.07
N THR A 267 24.80 -13.08 -5.36
CA THR A 267 24.83 -13.69 -4.01
C THR A 267 23.85 -13.07 -3.03
N GLU A 268 23.62 -11.75 -3.16
CA GLU A 268 22.66 -11.01 -2.34
C GLU A 268 21.21 -11.50 -2.49
N TYR A 269 20.83 -11.91 -3.71
CA TYR A 269 19.46 -12.34 -4.01
C TYR A 269 19.23 -13.85 -3.87
N ARG A 270 20.30 -14.64 -3.77
CA ARG A 270 20.20 -16.09 -3.51
C ARG A 270 19.54 -16.42 -2.17
N LEU A 271 19.68 -15.54 -1.18
CA LEU A 271 18.97 -15.66 0.10
C LEU A 271 17.43 -15.65 -0.08
N SER A 272 16.95 -14.99 -1.13
CA SER A 272 15.51 -15.00 -1.47
C SER A 272 15.01 -16.36 -1.92
N LEU A 273 15.86 -17.18 -2.57
CA LEU A 273 15.53 -18.55 -3.03
C LEU A 273 15.71 -19.61 -1.95
N ILE A 274 16.64 -19.41 -1.01
CA ILE A 274 16.93 -20.40 0.05
C ILE A 274 15.78 -20.46 1.08
N HIS A 275 14.92 -19.45 1.11
CA HIS A 275 13.81 -19.31 2.06
C HIS A 275 12.42 -19.35 1.38
N ILE A 276 12.34 -19.84 0.13
CA ILE A 276 11.08 -20.13 -0.56
C ILE A 276 10.53 -21.45 -0.07
#